data_a4749a649d8dfa4311ee961e163d84ef
#
_entry.id   a4749a649d8dfa4311ee961e163d84ef
#
_cell.length_a   1.000
_cell.length_b   1.000
_cell.length_c   1.000
_cell.angle_alpha   90.00
_cell.angle_beta   90.00
_cell.angle_gamma   90.00
#
_symmetry.space_group_name_H-M   'P 1'
#
loop_
_entity.id
_entity.type
_entity.pdbx_description
1 polymer ?
#
loop_
_entity_poly.entity_id
_entity_poly.type
_entity_poly.pdbx_seq_one_letter_code
_entity_poly.pdbx_strand_id
1 'polypeptide(L)'
;MLDFITETNNVWQNMRSCGLPLVLYGMGNGADAVLDRMAAEGLTAAGIFASDEFVRGQNFRGFKVEHYSDIKARLENFAVVIAFASELPEVISRFKALAAEHTVFAPHLPLYAGSEEVTNAWLEKYAGRLQNVYNKLADEQSRKVFANVLNYKLCGRPEYLWQCETDRTEDLTQLFTFGKEESYLDLGAYDGDTVREFLQLTGGSYKKITAVEADRRNYRKLCAKIEGLKNVQLVEAAVWDEDTELDFSDSGGRQSTLINAHKRKVRALKMDNLLQNEAVTYIKMDVEGAEKQALSGLKQHIRSGRPKMFIAAYHYDNDFFELPELLWQLCPEYKIYLRKHRYVPAWEMNFMAVYQGT
;
A
#
# COMPACT_ATOMS: atom_id res chain seq x y z
N MET A 1 -9.70 -21.95 -12.98
CA MET A 1 -10.26 -20.77 -12.30
C MET A 1 -9.72 -20.78 -10.89
N LEU A 2 -9.41 -19.64 -10.30
CA LEU A 2 -8.89 -19.59 -8.92
C LEU A 2 -10.07 -19.73 -7.95
N ASP A 3 -10.10 -20.82 -7.15
CA ASP A 3 -11.25 -21.13 -6.30
C ASP A 3 -11.51 -20.09 -5.19
N PHE A 4 -10.49 -19.29 -4.85
CA PHE A 4 -10.60 -18.22 -3.88
C PHE A 4 -11.07 -16.87 -4.48
N ILE A 5 -11.26 -16.78 -5.80
CA ILE A 5 -11.89 -15.64 -6.46
C ILE A 5 -13.37 -15.95 -6.64
N THR A 6 -14.21 -15.23 -5.90
CA THR A 6 -15.66 -15.44 -5.87
C THR A 6 -16.41 -14.40 -6.71
N GLU A 7 -15.77 -13.27 -7.02
CA GLU A 7 -16.35 -12.21 -7.83
C GLU A 7 -16.11 -12.47 -9.32
N THR A 8 -17.11 -12.13 -10.12
CA THR A 8 -17.08 -12.32 -11.58
C THR A 8 -17.14 -10.99 -12.35
N ASN A 9 -17.73 -9.97 -11.74
CA ASN A 9 -17.86 -8.65 -12.33
C ASN A 9 -16.81 -7.70 -11.77
N ASN A 10 -16.26 -6.85 -12.65
CA ASN A 10 -15.43 -5.75 -12.18
C ASN A 10 -16.28 -4.62 -11.55
N VAL A 11 -15.65 -3.69 -10.88
CA VAL A 11 -16.34 -2.57 -10.18
C VAL A 11 -17.23 -1.76 -11.09
N TRP A 12 -16.83 -1.52 -12.34
CA TRP A 12 -17.58 -0.72 -13.32
C TRP A 12 -18.83 -1.45 -13.81
N GLN A 13 -18.72 -2.77 -13.98
CA GLN A 13 -19.87 -3.64 -14.27
C GLN A 13 -20.84 -3.67 -13.07
N ASN A 14 -20.35 -3.77 -11.86
CA ASN A 14 -21.16 -3.75 -10.64
C ASN A 14 -21.90 -2.41 -10.48
N MET A 15 -21.21 -1.28 -10.70
CA MET A 15 -21.84 0.04 -10.68
C MET A 15 -22.94 0.18 -11.75
N ARG A 16 -22.72 -0.37 -12.94
CA ARG A 16 -23.73 -0.32 -14.02
C ARG A 16 -24.93 -1.20 -13.69
N SER A 17 -24.69 -2.41 -13.18
CA SER A 17 -25.75 -3.39 -12.89
C SER A 17 -26.54 -3.11 -11.62
N CYS A 18 -26.05 -2.27 -10.70
CA CYS A 18 -26.79 -1.93 -9.48
C CYS A 18 -28.06 -1.09 -9.76
N GLY A 19 -28.14 -0.41 -10.91
CA GLY A 19 -29.31 0.36 -11.32
C GLY A 19 -29.63 1.58 -10.45
N LEU A 20 -28.72 1.96 -9.54
CA LEU A 20 -28.89 3.07 -8.61
C LEU A 20 -28.15 4.32 -9.10
N PRO A 21 -28.62 5.53 -8.76
CA PRO A 21 -27.84 6.76 -8.92
C PRO A 21 -26.50 6.62 -8.17
N LEU A 22 -25.38 6.93 -8.85
CA LEU A 22 -24.04 6.86 -8.26
C LEU A 22 -23.69 8.21 -7.65
N VAL A 23 -23.39 8.24 -6.36
CA VAL A 23 -23.03 9.47 -5.64
C VAL A 23 -21.61 9.33 -5.10
N LEU A 24 -20.71 10.25 -5.47
CA LEU A 24 -19.34 10.23 -4.99
C LEU A 24 -19.27 10.77 -3.56
N TYR A 25 -18.47 10.08 -2.75
CA TYR A 25 -18.02 10.57 -1.47
C TYR A 25 -16.55 11.00 -1.56
N GLY A 26 -16.34 12.30 -1.51
CA GLY A 26 -15.02 12.94 -1.58
C GLY A 26 -14.85 13.87 -2.77
N MET A 27 -13.82 14.72 -2.67
CA MET A 27 -13.38 15.68 -3.68
C MET A 27 -11.85 15.80 -3.62
N GLY A 28 -11.20 15.96 -4.76
CA GLY A 28 -9.74 16.03 -4.88
C GLY A 28 -9.23 14.99 -5.89
N ASN A 29 -7.93 14.75 -5.90
CA ASN A 29 -7.27 13.93 -6.94
C ASN A 29 -7.87 12.52 -7.09
N GLY A 30 -8.25 11.87 -5.99
CA GLY A 30 -8.90 10.57 -6.05
C GLY A 30 -10.27 10.63 -6.73
N ALA A 31 -11.06 11.66 -6.41
CA ALA A 31 -12.36 11.87 -7.04
C ALA A 31 -12.22 12.27 -8.51
N ASP A 32 -11.20 13.05 -8.89
CA ASP A 32 -10.88 13.34 -10.29
C ASP A 32 -10.64 12.05 -11.08
N ALA A 33 -9.78 11.17 -10.58
CA ALA A 33 -9.42 9.92 -11.22
C ALA A 33 -10.62 8.96 -11.33
N VAL A 34 -11.45 8.87 -10.28
CA VAL A 34 -12.67 8.04 -10.29
C VAL A 34 -13.67 8.58 -11.30
N LEU A 35 -13.91 9.91 -11.36
CA LEU A 35 -14.84 10.52 -12.33
C LEU A 35 -14.37 10.33 -13.77
N ASP A 36 -13.08 10.50 -14.04
CA ASP A 36 -12.51 10.30 -15.37
C ASP A 36 -12.68 8.84 -15.82
N ARG A 37 -12.45 7.89 -14.92
CA ARG A 37 -12.65 6.47 -15.22
C ARG A 37 -14.13 6.12 -15.38
N MET A 38 -15.03 6.65 -14.54
CA MET A 38 -16.47 6.49 -14.68
C MET A 38 -16.94 6.99 -16.06
N ALA A 39 -16.47 8.16 -16.50
CA ALA A 39 -16.82 8.70 -17.81
C ALA A 39 -16.33 7.79 -18.95
N ALA A 40 -15.10 7.25 -18.86
CA ALA A 40 -14.56 6.30 -19.83
C ALA A 40 -15.38 4.99 -19.89
N GLU A 41 -15.99 4.59 -18.76
CA GLU A 41 -16.87 3.42 -18.67
C GLU A 41 -18.34 3.74 -19.01
N GLY A 42 -18.65 4.97 -19.43
CA GLY A 42 -20.03 5.42 -19.74
C GLY A 42 -20.93 5.55 -18.51
N LEU A 43 -20.35 5.77 -17.34
CA LEU A 43 -21.05 6.01 -16.08
C LEU A 43 -21.05 7.50 -15.74
N THR A 44 -22.10 7.97 -15.10
CA THR A 44 -22.24 9.36 -14.66
C THR A 44 -22.56 9.43 -13.18
N ALA A 45 -22.00 10.42 -12.50
CA ALA A 45 -22.35 10.72 -11.11
C ALA A 45 -23.66 11.49 -11.04
N ALA A 46 -24.51 11.18 -10.05
CA ALA A 46 -25.75 11.91 -9.73
C ALA A 46 -25.53 13.03 -8.70
N GLY A 47 -24.35 13.09 -8.08
CA GLY A 47 -23.98 14.11 -7.12
C GLY A 47 -22.65 13.79 -6.45
N ILE A 48 -22.14 14.76 -5.70
CA ILE A 48 -20.92 14.63 -4.91
C ILE A 48 -21.20 15.19 -3.51
N PHE A 49 -20.83 14.44 -2.49
CA PHE A 49 -20.84 14.92 -1.12
C PHE A 49 -19.47 14.78 -0.44
N ALA A 50 -19.26 15.56 0.58
CA ALA A 50 -18.10 15.47 1.45
C ALA A 50 -18.52 15.38 2.92
N SER A 51 -17.57 15.10 3.81
CA SER A 51 -17.78 15.24 5.25
C SER A 51 -18.13 16.71 5.56
N ASP A 52 -19.02 16.93 6.51
CA ASP A 52 -19.64 18.25 6.77
C ASP A 52 -18.61 19.35 6.99
N GLU A 53 -17.50 19.04 7.63
CA GLU A 53 -16.36 19.94 7.88
C GLU A 53 -15.68 20.45 6.60
N PHE A 54 -15.88 19.75 5.48
CA PHE A 54 -15.31 20.11 4.17
C PHE A 54 -16.33 20.72 3.19
N VAL A 55 -17.62 20.75 3.53
CA VAL A 55 -18.65 21.38 2.67
C VAL A 55 -18.66 22.88 2.92
N ARG A 56 -18.33 23.65 1.88
CA ARG A 56 -18.23 25.14 1.92
C ARG A 56 -18.98 25.81 0.79
N GLY A 57 -19.94 25.09 0.14
CA GLY A 57 -20.67 25.57 -1.02
C GLY A 57 -19.86 25.64 -2.32
N GLN A 58 -18.68 24.99 -2.34
CA GLN A 58 -17.79 24.92 -3.51
C GLN A 58 -18.34 24.00 -4.59
N ASN A 59 -17.87 24.23 -5.82
CA ASN A 59 -18.09 23.32 -6.94
C ASN A 59 -16.83 22.46 -7.17
N PHE A 60 -17.04 21.19 -7.57
CA PHE A 60 -16.01 20.26 -7.98
C PHE A 60 -16.45 19.55 -9.27
N ARG A 61 -15.67 19.67 -10.35
CA ARG A 61 -15.96 19.03 -11.65
C ARG A 61 -17.39 19.32 -12.19
N GLY A 62 -17.91 20.51 -11.93
CA GLY A 62 -19.26 20.93 -12.36
C GLY A 62 -20.39 20.55 -11.41
N PHE A 63 -20.11 19.78 -10.35
CA PHE A 63 -21.08 19.45 -9.30
C PHE A 63 -20.93 20.42 -8.13
N LYS A 64 -22.07 20.85 -7.56
CA LYS A 64 -22.07 21.46 -6.23
C LYS A 64 -21.73 20.37 -5.20
N VAL A 65 -20.77 20.61 -4.31
CA VAL A 65 -20.47 19.70 -3.20
C VAL A 65 -21.54 19.87 -2.13
N GLU A 66 -22.26 18.80 -1.82
CA GLU A 66 -23.42 18.78 -0.91
C GLU A 66 -23.07 18.15 0.43
N HIS A 67 -23.91 18.41 1.44
CA HIS A 67 -23.92 17.57 2.65
C HIS A 67 -24.55 16.21 2.36
N TYR A 68 -24.19 15.20 3.12
CA TYR A 68 -24.80 13.87 2.99
C TYR A 68 -26.32 13.91 3.22
N SER A 69 -26.77 14.75 4.18
CA SER A 69 -28.21 14.98 4.45
C SER A 69 -28.96 15.52 3.25
N ASP A 70 -28.33 16.41 2.46
CA ASP A 70 -28.98 17.00 1.27
C ASP A 70 -29.13 15.96 0.15
N ILE A 71 -28.11 15.10 -0.02
CA ILE A 71 -28.19 13.94 -0.93
C ILE A 71 -29.36 13.03 -0.53
N LYS A 72 -29.46 12.65 0.76
CA LYS A 72 -30.57 11.80 1.26
C LYS A 72 -31.94 12.44 1.10
N ALA A 73 -32.05 13.75 1.22
CA ALA A 73 -33.32 14.47 1.00
C ALA A 73 -33.75 14.48 -0.48
N ARG A 74 -32.79 14.42 -1.40
CA ARG A 74 -33.03 14.50 -2.85
C ARG A 74 -33.15 13.13 -3.53
N LEU A 75 -32.42 12.12 -3.02
CA LEU A 75 -32.36 10.77 -3.57
C LEU A 75 -32.81 9.77 -2.52
N GLU A 76 -33.91 9.05 -2.80
CA GLU A 76 -34.43 8.02 -1.88
C GLU A 76 -33.49 6.83 -1.79
N ASN A 77 -32.97 6.37 -2.91
CA ASN A 77 -32.04 5.26 -3.02
C ASN A 77 -30.87 5.63 -3.93
N PHE A 78 -29.64 5.37 -3.51
CA PHE A 78 -28.42 5.61 -4.28
C PHE A 78 -27.28 4.69 -3.84
N ALA A 79 -26.29 4.52 -4.69
CA ALA A 79 -25.03 3.87 -4.35
C ALA A 79 -23.96 4.93 -4.07
N VAL A 80 -23.11 4.67 -3.07
CA VAL A 80 -22.00 5.55 -2.70
C VAL A 80 -20.72 5.05 -3.34
N VAL A 81 -19.97 5.97 -3.96
CA VAL A 81 -18.65 5.69 -4.54
C VAL A 81 -17.61 6.44 -3.71
N ILE A 82 -16.85 5.71 -2.90
CA ILE A 82 -15.74 6.27 -2.12
C ILE A 82 -14.61 6.63 -3.08
N ALA A 83 -14.24 7.90 -3.09
CA ALA A 83 -13.30 8.47 -4.05
C ALA A 83 -12.08 9.14 -3.39
N PHE A 84 -11.70 8.71 -2.20
CA PHE A 84 -10.50 9.15 -1.50
C PHE A 84 -9.97 8.05 -0.58
N ALA A 85 -8.69 8.16 -0.24
CA ALA A 85 -7.99 7.18 0.59
C ALA A 85 -7.96 7.62 2.05
N SER A 86 -8.11 6.68 3.01
CA SER A 86 -8.00 6.96 4.43
C SER A 86 -7.65 5.72 5.26
N GLU A 87 -6.91 5.95 6.34
CA GLU A 87 -6.63 5.00 7.43
C GLU A 87 -7.27 5.45 8.76
N LEU A 88 -7.80 6.68 8.80
CA LEU A 88 -8.34 7.29 10.02
C LEU A 88 -9.55 6.49 10.55
N PRO A 89 -9.54 6.07 11.83
CA PRO A 89 -10.58 5.23 12.41
C PRO A 89 -12.00 5.79 12.23
N GLU A 90 -12.16 7.10 12.42
CA GLU A 90 -13.44 7.80 12.28
C GLU A 90 -13.95 7.81 10.83
N VAL A 91 -13.04 7.91 9.85
CA VAL A 91 -13.38 7.87 8.42
C VAL A 91 -13.76 6.45 8.01
N ILE A 92 -12.99 5.44 8.42
CA ILE A 92 -13.32 4.03 8.17
C ILE A 92 -14.65 3.65 8.82
N SER A 93 -14.92 4.13 10.04
CA SER A 93 -16.22 3.92 10.71
C SER A 93 -17.37 4.53 9.91
N ARG A 94 -17.17 5.71 9.31
CA ARG A 94 -18.14 6.36 8.43
C ARG A 94 -18.35 5.55 7.14
N PHE A 95 -17.30 4.99 6.53
CA PHE A 95 -17.44 4.10 5.36
C PHE A 95 -18.28 2.86 5.71
N LYS A 96 -18.03 2.25 6.86
CA LYS A 96 -18.81 1.10 7.35
C LYS A 96 -20.26 1.46 7.63
N ALA A 97 -20.54 2.64 8.19
CA ALA A 97 -21.90 3.14 8.40
C ALA A 97 -22.63 3.36 7.07
N LEU A 98 -21.97 3.94 6.08
CA LEU A 98 -22.52 4.10 4.73
C LEU A 98 -22.84 2.74 4.09
N ALA A 99 -21.97 1.74 4.25
CA ALA A 99 -22.17 0.40 3.71
C ALA A 99 -23.32 -0.38 4.42
N ALA A 100 -23.68 0.01 5.63
CA ALA A 100 -24.84 -0.54 6.31
C ALA A 100 -26.19 0.01 5.78
N GLU A 101 -26.17 1.21 5.15
CA GLU A 101 -27.37 1.87 4.61
C GLU A 101 -27.47 1.78 3.08
N HIS A 102 -26.35 1.72 2.39
CA HIS A 102 -26.25 1.81 0.92
C HIS A 102 -25.36 0.73 0.31
N THR A 103 -25.54 0.50 -0.99
CA THR A 103 -24.51 -0.17 -1.78
C THR A 103 -23.31 0.77 -1.88
N VAL A 104 -22.12 0.29 -1.46
CA VAL A 104 -20.89 1.09 -1.48
C VAL A 104 -19.85 0.47 -2.41
N PHE A 105 -19.24 1.31 -3.20
CA PHE A 105 -18.10 0.97 -4.05
C PHE A 105 -16.89 1.83 -3.64
N ALA A 106 -15.71 1.23 -3.59
CA ALA A 106 -14.43 1.90 -3.45
C ALA A 106 -13.52 1.40 -4.59
N PRO A 107 -13.55 2.03 -5.77
CA PRO A 107 -12.79 1.55 -6.91
C PRO A 107 -11.30 1.49 -6.62
N HIS A 108 -10.68 0.35 -6.95
CA HIS A 108 -9.23 0.27 -7.01
C HIS A 108 -8.78 0.87 -8.34
N LEU A 109 -7.93 1.88 -8.28
CA LEU A 109 -7.26 2.47 -9.44
C LEU A 109 -5.75 2.26 -9.28
N PRO A 110 -5.02 1.92 -10.35
CA PRO A 110 -3.57 1.83 -10.30
C PRO A 110 -2.94 3.13 -9.81
N LEU A 111 -1.93 3.02 -8.95
CA LEU A 111 -1.18 4.19 -8.46
C LEU A 111 -0.32 4.82 -9.54
N TYR A 112 0.13 4.02 -10.49
CA TYR A 112 1.02 4.46 -11.57
C TYR A 112 0.39 4.25 -12.94
N ALA A 113 0.49 5.27 -13.79
CA ALA A 113 -0.03 5.20 -15.16
C ALA A 113 0.63 4.07 -15.96
N GLY A 114 -0.19 3.30 -16.68
CA GLY A 114 0.28 2.18 -17.49
C GLY A 114 0.54 0.89 -16.73
N SER A 115 0.26 0.84 -15.42
CA SER A 115 0.27 -0.41 -14.66
C SER A 115 -0.88 -1.32 -15.08
N GLU A 116 -0.65 -2.63 -15.00
CA GLU A 116 -1.72 -3.62 -15.16
C GLU A 116 -2.71 -3.51 -13.98
N GLU A 117 -4.00 -3.71 -14.27
CA GLU A 117 -5.07 -3.72 -13.28
C GLU A 117 -5.57 -5.14 -13.03
N VAL A 118 -6.04 -5.45 -11.84
CA VAL A 118 -6.76 -6.69 -11.54
C VAL A 118 -8.09 -6.69 -12.29
N THR A 119 -8.13 -7.44 -13.37
CA THR A 119 -9.29 -7.73 -14.20
C THR A 119 -9.46 -9.24 -14.34
N ASN A 120 -10.59 -9.72 -14.87
CA ASN A 120 -10.76 -11.14 -15.18
C ASN A 120 -9.65 -11.66 -16.11
N ALA A 121 -9.29 -10.88 -17.13
CA ALA A 121 -8.20 -11.24 -18.03
C ALA A 121 -6.84 -11.30 -17.33
N TRP A 122 -6.56 -10.38 -16.40
CA TRP A 122 -5.35 -10.40 -15.59
C TRP A 122 -5.33 -11.63 -14.66
N LEU A 123 -6.44 -11.94 -14.00
CA LEU A 123 -6.58 -13.12 -13.14
C LEU A 123 -6.36 -14.43 -13.93
N GLU A 124 -6.91 -14.54 -15.15
CA GLU A 124 -6.69 -15.68 -16.03
C GLU A 124 -5.23 -15.77 -16.48
N LYS A 125 -4.63 -14.64 -16.93
CA LYS A 125 -3.23 -14.57 -17.37
C LYS A 125 -2.26 -15.05 -16.30
N TYR A 126 -2.49 -14.70 -15.05
CA TYR A 126 -1.59 -14.97 -13.94
C TYR A 126 -2.07 -16.06 -12.98
N ALA A 127 -3.13 -16.80 -13.34
CA ALA A 127 -3.77 -17.81 -12.47
C ALA A 127 -2.77 -18.80 -11.84
N GLY A 128 -1.83 -19.34 -12.63
CA GLY A 128 -0.84 -20.30 -12.13
C GLY A 128 0.12 -19.68 -11.10
N ARG A 129 0.56 -18.43 -11.30
CA ARG A 129 1.44 -17.72 -10.35
C ARG A 129 0.69 -17.38 -9.07
N LEU A 130 -0.52 -16.83 -9.19
CA LEU A 130 -1.38 -16.51 -8.05
C LEU A 130 -1.70 -17.74 -7.20
N GLN A 131 -2.06 -18.88 -7.84
CA GLN A 131 -2.32 -20.13 -7.13
C GLN A 131 -1.07 -20.65 -6.41
N ASN A 132 0.10 -20.59 -7.06
CA ASN A 132 1.36 -21.02 -6.44
C ASN A 132 1.69 -20.18 -5.19
N VAL A 133 1.57 -18.85 -5.29
CA VAL A 133 1.81 -17.96 -4.13
C VAL A 133 0.79 -18.25 -3.03
N TYR A 134 -0.51 -18.28 -3.35
CA TYR A 134 -1.58 -18.59 -2.39
C TYR A 134 -1.30 -19.85 -1.59
N ASN A 135 -0.91 -20.93 -2.27
CA ASN A 135 -0.61 -22.22 -1.63
C ASN A 135 0.63 -22.18 -0.74
N LYS A 136 1.60 -21.32 -1.04
CA LYS A 136 2.87 -21.20 -0.31
C LYS A 136 2.84 -20.20 0.83
N LEU A 137 1.80 -19.35 0.93
CA LEU A 137 1.64 -18.42 2.05
C LEU A 137 1.59 -19.19 3.39
N ALA A 138 2.21 -18.61 4.40
CA ALA A 138 2.58 -19.30 5.64
C ALA A 138 1.37 -19.70 6.51
N ASP A 139 0.26 -18.93 6.46
CA ASP A 139 -0.90 -19.17 7.31
C ASP A 139 -2.24 -18.86 6.63
N GLU A 140 -3.34 -19.24 7.27
CA GLU A 140 -4.71 -19.03 6.79
C GLU A 140 -5.07 -17.54 6.71
N GLN A 141 -4.58 -16.71 7.64
CA GLN A 141 -4.83 -15.28 7.59
C GLN A 141 -4.22 -14.65 6.34
N SER A 142 -3.02 -15.06 5.96
CA SER A 142 -2.37 -14.61 4.72
C SER A 142 -3.16 -15.00 3.48
N ARG A 143 -3.66 -16.25 3.43
CA ARG A 143 -4.52 -16.71 2.33
C ARG A 143 -5.83 -15.95 2.27
N LYS A 144 -6.43 -15.65 3.43
CA LYS A 144 -7.64 -14.83 3.53
C LYS A 144 -7.39 -13.40 3.03
N VAL A 145 -6.28 -12.77 3.42
CA VAL A 145 -5.89 -11.44 2.92
C VAL A 145 -5.71 -11.47 1.40
N PHE A 146 -4.96 -12.45 0.90
CA PHE A 146 -4.68 -12.61 -0.53
C PHE A 146 -5.97 -12.72 -1.36
N ALA A 147 -6.88 -13.60 -0.95
CA ALA A 147 -8.17 -13.79 -1.61
C ALA A 147 -9.05 -12.54 -1.56
N ASN A 148 -9.22 -11.96 -0.36
CA ASN A 148 -10.12 -10.83 -0.15
C ASN A 148 -9.63 -9.58 -0.88
N VAL A 149 -8.33 -9.29 -0.87
CA VAL A 149 -7.81 -8.11 -1.56
C VAL A 149 -7.93 -8.26 -3.08
N LEU A 150 -7.72 -9.45 -3.65
CA LEU A 150 -7.95 -9.68 -5.08
C LEU A 150 -9.43 -9.55 -5.46
N ASN A 151 -10.36 -10.12 -4.67
CA ASN A 151 -11.80 -9.92 -4.90
C ASN A 151 -12.18 -8.42 -4.79
N TYR A 152 -11.66 -7.70 -3.79
CA TYR A 152 -11.85 -6.26 -3.65
C TYR A 152 -11.35 -5.49 -4.90
N LYS A 153 -10.10 -5.74 -5.32
CA LYS A 153 -9.51 -5.05 -6.47
C LYS A 153 -10.33 -5.28 -7.74
N LEU A 154 -10.94 -6.44 -7.89
CA LEU A 154 -11.82 -6.73 -9.01
C LEU A 154 -13.17 -6.01 -8.85
N CYS A 155 -13.90 -6.24 -7.75
CA CYS A 155 -15.30 -5.83 -7.63
C CYS A 155 -15.54 -4.47 -6.98
N GLY A 156 -14.53 -3.89 -6.32
CA GLY A 156 -14.63 -2.58 -5.65
C GLY A 156 -15.45 -2.57 -4.36
N ARG A 157 -15.77 -3.72 -3.77
CA ARG A 157 -16.54 -3.81 -2.52
C ARG A 157 -15.62 -3.72 -1.30
N PRO A 158 -15.67 -2.63 -0.51
CA PRO A 158 -14.74 -2.42 0.60
C PRO A 158 -14.90 -3.42 1.75
N GLU A 159 -16.02 -4.16 1.83
CA GLU A 159 -16.27 -5.19 2.85
C GLU A 159 -15.19 -6.28 2.84
N TYR A 160 -14.66 -6.62 1.67
CA TYR A 160 -13.56 -7.56 1.56
C TYR A 160 -12.31 -7.11 2.33
N LEU A 161 -12.01 -5.81 2.33
CA LEU A 161 -10.88 -5.27 3.07
C LEU A 161 -11.09 -5.38 4.58
N TRP A 162 -12.30 -5.04 5.05
CA TRP A 162 -12.63 -5.07 6.48
C TRP A 162 -12.64 -6.47 7.06
N GLN A 163 -12.98 -7.47 6.24
CA GLN A 163 -13.02 -8.89 6.67
C GLN A 163 -11.63 -9.50 6.89
N CYS A 164 -10.59 -8.92 6.33
CA CYS A 164 -9.23 -9.44 6.41
C CYS A 164 -8.23 -8.49 7.09
N GLU A 165 -8.69 -7.32 7.55
CA GLU A 165 -7.88 -6.33 8.26
C GLU A 165 -7.33 -6.91 9.56
N THR A 166 -6.06 -6.63 9.85
CA THR A 166 -5.36 -7.00 11.08
C THR A 166 -4.71 -5.78 11.72
N ASP A 167 -4.32 -5.88 12.99
CA ASP A 167 -3.59 -4.83 13.67
C ASP A 167 -2.09 -4.93 13.37
N ARG A 168 -1.49 -3.81 12.94
CA ARG A 168 -0.07 -3.75 12.56
C ARG A 168 0.87 -4.08 13.71
N THR A 169 0.59 -3.59 14.91
CA THR A 169 1.45 -3.80 16.08
C THR A 169 1.37 -5.26 16.54
N GLU A 170 0.16 -5.83 16.51
CA GLU A 170 -0.02 -7.26 16.82
C GLU A 170 0.72 -8.14 15.81
N ASP A 171 0.60 -7.88 14.53
CA ASP A 171 1.30 -8.65 13.48
C ASP A 171 2.82 -8.58 13.65
N LEU A 172 3.37 -7.37 13.85
CA LEU A 172 4.81 -7.18 14.05
C LEU A 172 5.33 -7.93 15.29
N THR A 173 4.58 -7.93 16.39
CA THR A 173 5.00 -8.59 17.63
C THR A 173 4.77 -10.10 17.64
N GLN A 174 3.78 -10.59 16.90
CA GLN A 174 3.51 -12.04 16.79
C GLN A 174 4.41 -12.74 15.77
N LEU A 175 4.71 -12.07 14.66
CA LEU A 175 5.48 -12.69 13.56
C LEU A 175 6.97 -12.43 13.66
N PHE A 176 7.39 -11.33 14.29
CA PHE A 176 8.79 -11.00 14.47
C PHE A 176 9.20 -11.04 15.95
N THR A 177 10.39 -11.62 16.20
CA THR A 177 11.07 -11.51 17.49
C THR A 177 12.15 -10.44 17.38
N PHE A 178 12.05 -9.39 18.19
CA PHE A 178 13.05 -8.33 18.24
C PHE A 178 13.95 -8.47 19.45
N GLY A 179 15.28 -8.42 19.21
CA GLY A 179 16.31 -8.45 20.23
C GLY A 179 16.94 -7.07 20.50
N LYS A 180 17.88 -7.02 21.43
CA LYS A 180 18.62 -5.78 21.76
C LYS A 180 19.72 -5.43 20.75
N GLU A 181 20.14 -6.39 19.93
CA GLU A 181 21.22 -6.26 18.97
C GLU A 181 20.72 -6.12 17.51
N GLU A 182 19.49 -5.60 17.34
CA GLU A 182 18.93 -5.42 16.01
C GLU A 182 19.72 -4.39 15.19
N SER A 183 20.05 -4.76 13.96
CA SER A 183 20.55 -3.87 12.93
C SER A 183 19.40 -3.63 11.94
N TYR A 184 18.76 -2.48 12.05
CA TYR A 184 17.57 -2.10 11.30
C TYR A 184 17.94 -1.33 10.04
N LEU A 185 17.37 -1.74 8.92
CA LEU A 185 17.42 -1.05 7.64
C LEU A 185 16.01 -0.58 7.25
N ASP A 186 15.80 0.72 7.22
CA ASP A 186 14.56 1.37 6.85
C ASP A 186 14.67 1.97 5.45
N LEU A 187 14.01 1.38 4.49
CA LEU A 187 14.00 1.81 3.09
C LEU A 187 12.68 2.50 2.78
N GLY A 188 12.74 3.79 2.45
CA GLY A 188 11.60 4.69 2.42
C GLY A 188 11.21 5.11 3.83
N ALA A 189 12.16 5.74 4.56
CA ALA A 189 11.98 6.08 5.96
C ALA A 189 11.06 7.28 6.22
N TYR A 190 10.58 7.94 5.16
CA TYR A 190 9.67 9.08 5.20
C TYR A 190 10.13 10.15 6.19
N ASP A 191 9.38 10.37 7.25
CA ASP A 191 9.71 11.34 8.29
C ASP A 191 10.19 10.67 9.60
N GLY A 192 10.51 9.37 9.58
CA GLY A 192 11.00 8.60 10.72
C GLY A 192 9.92 7.99 11.62
N ASP A 193 8.69 7.88 11.14
CA ASP A 193 7.59 7.21 11.84
C ASP A 193 7.90 5.72 12.08
N THR A 194 8.43 5.02 11.08
CA THR A 194 8.84 3.62 11.15
C THR A 194 10.09 3.40 12.01
N VAL A 195 11.00 4.37 12.09
CA VAL A 195 12.10 4.34 13.06
C VAL A 195 11.56 4.41 14.49
N ARG A 196 10.55 5.25 14.74
CA ARG A 196 9.91 5.33 16.07
C ARG A 196 9.14 4.05 16.44
N GLU A 197 8.44 3.45 15.47
CA GLU A 197 7.79 2.16 15.64
C GLU A 197 8.83 1.09 16.03
N PHE A 198 9.95 1.02 15.31
CA PHE A 198 11.05 0.11 15.63
C PHE A 198 11.61 0.31 17.05
N LEU A 199 11.79 1.55 17.48
CA LEU A 199 12.25 1.86 18.86
C LEU A 199 11.24 1.39 19.91
N GLN A 200 9.94 1.47 19.64
CA GLN A 200 8.91 0.94 20.54
C GLN A 200 8.98 -0.60 20.62
N LEU A 201 9.12 -1.28 19.48
CA LEU A 201 9.23 -2.75 19.39
C LEU A 201 10.46 -3.30 20.10
N THR A 202 11.57 -2.54 20.13
CA THR A 202 12.84 -2.97 20.76
C THR A 202 13.05 -2.40 22.16
N GLY A 203 12.09 -1.63 22.69
CA GLY A 203 12.25 -0.91 23.95
C GLY A 203 13.42 0.09 23.93
N GLY A 204 13.74 0.64 22.76
CA GLY A 204 14.82 1.60 22.54
C GLY A 204 16.21 0.98 22.46
N SER A 205 16.33 -0.36 22.47
CA SER A 205 17.63 -1.05 22.38
C SER A 205 17.87 -1.56 20.96
N TYR A 206 19.00 -1.20 20.38
CA TYR A 206 19.39 -1.64 19.04
C TYR A 206 20.92 -1.50 18.85
N LYS A 207 21.47 -2.19 17.86
CA LYS A 207 22.88 -2.09 17.48
C LYS A 207 23.13 -0.93 16.51
N LYS A 208 22.35 -0.87 15.42
CA LYS A 208 22.45 0.16 14.38
C LYS A 208 21.10 0.39 13.70
N ILE A 209 20.87 1.61 13.26
CA ILE A 209 19.79 1.98 12.34
C ILE A 209 20.40 2.60 11.09
N THR A 210 20.01 2.13 9.91
CA THR A 210 20.29 2.79 8.63
C THR A 210 18.96 3.14 7.99
N ALA A 211 18.70 4.44 7.82
CA ALA A 211 17.44 4.93 7.25
C ALA A 211 17.70 5.68 5.94
N VAL A 212 17.01 5.27 4.88
CA VAL A 212 17.17 5.76 3.51
C VAL A 212 15.88 6.43 3.07
N GLU A 213 15.97 7.69 2.59
CA GLU A 213 14.83 8.47 2.12
C GLU A 213 15.25 9.30 0.90
N ALA A 214 14.47 9.20 -0.19
CA ALA A 214 14.77 9.86 -1.46
C ALA A 214 14.22 11.29 -1.55
N ASP A 215 13.05 11.54 -0.95
CA ASP A 215 12.44 12.86 -0.93
C ASP A 215 13.17 13.77 0.04
N ARG A 216 13.74 14.86 -0.48
CA ARG A 216 14.55 15.81 0.31
C ARG A 216 13.78 16.47 1.44
N ARG A 217 12.48 16.70 1.29
CA ARG A 217 11.65 17.32 2.33
C ARG A 217 11.39 16.35 3.46
N ASN A 218 11.09 15.11 3.10
CA ASN A 218 10.89 14.04 4.07
C ASN A 218 12.20 13.68 4.78
N TYR A 219 13.31 13.60 4.04
CA TYR A 219 14.65 13.41 4.62
C TYR A 219 15.00 14.47 5.67
N ARG A 220 14.69 15.73 5.43
CA ARG A 220 14.91 16.80 6.43
C ARG A 220 14.04 16.61 7.68
N LYS A 221 12.79 16.17 7.52
CA LYS A 221 11.91 15.87 8.67
C LYS A 221 12.45 14.66 9.44
N LEU A 222 12.90 13.61 8.72
CA LEU A 222 13.55 12.43 9.29
C LEU A 222 14.76 12.86 10.15
N CYS A 223 15.69 13.64 9.60
CA CYS A 223 16.85 14.13 10.35
C CYS A 223 16.45 14.84 11.65
N ALA A 224 15.46 15.73 11.61
CA ALA A 224 15.01 16.48 12.77
C ALA A 224 14.31 15.57 13.83
N LYS A 225 13.52 14.58 13.40
CA LYS A 225 12.75 13.73 14.30
C LYS A 225 13.57 12.67 15.05
N ILE A 226 14.69 12.26 14.46
CA ILE A 226 15.57 11.23 15.06
C ILE A 226 16.89 11.81 15.57
N GLU A 227 16.97 13.14 15.65
CA GLU A 227 18.11 13.83 16.26
C GLU A 227 18.38 13.33 17.68
N GLY A 228 19.64 13.11 18.01
CA GLY A 228 20.07 12.60 19.33
C GLY A 228 20.10 11.06 19.47
N LEU A 229 19.55 10.29 18.53
CA LEU A 229 19.74 8.85 18.50
C LEU A 229 21.19 8.49 18.16
N LYS A 230 21.74 7.48 18.85
CA LYS A 230 23.12 7.01 18.62
C LYS A 230 23.11 5.88 17.57
N ASN A 231 24.25 5.67 16.92
CA ASN A 231 24.43 4.58 15.94
C ASN A 231 23.38 4.61 14.80
N VAL A 232 23.06 5.81 14.31
CA VAL A 232 22.13 6.01 13.21
C VAL A 232 22.89 6.55 11.99
N GLN A 233 22.67 5.93 10.85
CA GLN A 233 23.13 6.40 9.54
C GLN A 233 21.93 6.84 8.72
N LEU A 234 21.93 8.09 8.28
CA LEU A 234 20.89 8.67 7.41
C LEU A 234 21.43 8.83 6.00
N VAL A 235 20.65 8.42 5.02
CA VAL A 235 21.05 8.43 3.61
C VAL A 235 19.96 9.11 2.77
N GLU A 236 20.30 10.27 2.15
CA GLU A 236 19.43 10.91 1.15
C GLU A 236 19.66 10.25 -0.22
N ALA A 237 18.87 9.23 -0.54
CA ALA A 237 18.98 8.49 -1.78
C ALA A 237 17.69 7.69 -2.06
N ALA A 238 17.45 7.35 -3.32
CA ALA A 238 16.55 6.27 -3.72
C ALA A 238 17.25 4.91 -3.53
N VAL A 239 16.46 3.85 -3.40
CA VAL A 239 16.96 2.48 -3.35
C VAL A 239 16.77 1.83 -4.71
N TRP A 240 17.82 1.17 -5.21
CA TRP A 240 17.82 0.56 -6.54
C TRP A 240 18.69 -0.71 -6.59
N ASP A 241 18.75 -1.37 -7.75
CA ASP A 241 19.56 -2.57 -7.98
C ASP A 241 21.00 -2.28 -8.42
N GLU A 242 21.30 -1.02 -8.73
CA GLU A 242 22.64 -0.52 -9.07
C GLU A 242 22.85 0.90 -8.54
N ASP A 243 24.10 1.32 -8.42
CA ASP A 243 24.44 2.71 -8.07
C ASP A 243 24.32 3.57 -9.34
N THR A 244 23.36 4.50 -9.36
CA THR A 244 23.05 5.35 -10.52
C THR A 244 22.38 6.65 -10.11
N GLU A 245 21.89 7.43 -11.06
CA GLU A 245 21.01 8.57 -10.85
C GLU A 245 19.66 8.31 -11.52
N LEU A 246 18.58 8.60 -10.81
CA LEU A 246 17.21 8.47 -11.31
C LEU A 246 16.51 9.82 -11.33
N ASP A 247 15.56 9.95 -12.25
CA ASP A 247 14.62 11.06 -12.25
C ASP A 247 13.54 10.83 -11.19
N PHE A 248 13.46 11.71 -10.21
CA PHE A 248 12.55 11.60 -9.07
C PHE A 248 11.63 12.82 -8.98
N SER A 249 10.39 12.62 -8.61
CA SER A 249 9.41 13.69 -8.40
C SER A 249 9.25 14.00 -6.91
N ASP A 250 9.74 15.16 -6.50
CA ASP A 250 9.58 15.67 -5.14
C ASP A 250 8.17 16.23 -4.93
N SER A 251 7.23 15.47 -4.42
CA SER A 251 5.89 15.96 -4.05
C SER A 251 5.80 16.35 -2.56
N GLY A 252 6.73 15.89 -1.74
CA GLY A 252 6.76 16.15 -0.28
C GLY A 252 5.63 15.46 0.49
N GLY A 253 4.86 14.58 -0.15
CA GLY A 253 3.80 13.77 0.43
C GLY A 253 4.14 12.28 0.42
N ARG A 254 3.17 11.43 0.81
CA ARG A 254 3.29 9.96 0.74
C ARG A 254 3.32 9.41 -0.71
N GLN A 255 3.28 10.26 -1.73
CA GLN A 255 3.27 9.90 -3.15
C GLN A 255 4.42 10.54 -3.93
N SER A 256 5.58 10.66 -3.33
CA SER A 256 6.79 11.10 -4.04
C SER A 256 7.34 9.94 -4.87
N THR A 257 7.11 9.99 -6.18
CA THR A 257 7.39 8.87 -7.09
C THR A 257 8.34 9.24 -8.22
N LEU A 258 8.89 8.22 -8.87
CA LEU A 258 9.71 8.37 -10.08
C LEU A 258 8.92 8.89 -11.33
N ILE A 259 7.62 9.23 -11.21
CA ILE A 259 6.71 9.38 -12.38
C ILE A 259 6.00 10.73 -12.50
N ASN A 260 6.48 11.90 -12.03
CA ASN A 260 5.74 13.15 -12.30
C ASN A 260 6.56 14.42 -12.60
N ALA A 261 5.87 15.49 -13.03
CA ALA A 261 6.26 16.58 -13.90
C ALA A 261 7.41 17.53 -13.48
N HIS A 262 7.92 17.47 -12.25
CA HIS A 262 9.12 18.20 -11.82
C HIS A 262 10.19 17.21 -11.39
N LYS A 263 10.94 16.69 -12.38
CA LYS A 263 11.96 15.69 -12.16
C LYS A 263 13.24 16.32 -11.61
N ARG A 264 13.64 15.90 -10.43
CA ARG A 264 14.96 16.12 -9.88
C ARG A 264 15.78 14.84 -10.04
N LYS A 265 17.04 14.94 -10.41
CA LYS A 265 17.95 13.81 -10.31
C LYS A 265 18.25 13.50 -8.85
N VAL A 266 18.03 12.25 -8.46
CA VAL A 266 18.41 11.73 -7.15
C VAL A 266 19.40 10.60 -7.33
N ARG A 267 20.35 10.54 -6.41
CA ARG A 267 21.24 9.41 -6.28
C ARG A 267 20.43 8.17 -5.92
N ALA A 268 20.61 7.10 -6.67
CA ALA A 268 20.04 5.78 -6.41
C ALA A 268 21.15 4.81 -6.02
N LEU A 269 20.92 4.00 -4.98
CA LEU A 269 21.95 3.17 -4.40
C LEU A 269 21.55 1.72 -4.34
N LYS A 270 22.50 0.87 -4.66
CA LYS A 270 22.46 -0.55 -4.36
C LYS A 270 22.85 -0.75 -2.89
N MET A 271 21.93 -1.29 -2.10
CA MET A 271 22.14 -1.41 -0.67
C MET A 271 23.27 -2.40 -0.30
N ASP A 272 23.50 -3.45 -1.09
CA ASP A 272 24.66 -4.34 -0.90
C ASP A 272 25.98 -3.57 -0.96
N ASN A 273 26.09 -2.53 -1.80
CA ASN A 273 27.30 -1.71 -1.90
C ASN A 273 27.43 -0.73 -0.72
N LEU A 274 26.31 -0.13 -0.28
CA LEU A 274 26.29 0.80 0.85
C LEU A 274 26.66 0.10 2.16
N LEU A 275 26.06 -1.07 2.39
CA LEU A 275 26.17 -1.83 3.63
C LEU A 275 27.46 -2.67 3.73
N GLN A 276 28.02 -3.07 2.57
CA GLN A 276 29.22 -3.91 2.50
C GLN A 276 29.10 -5.20 3.36
N ASN A 277 29.85 -5.28 4.46
CA ASN A 277 29.84 -6.41 5.37
C ASN A 277 29.03 -6.19 6.64
N GLU A 278 28.24 -5.12 6.69
CA GLU A 278 27.42 -4.84 7.87
C GLU A 278 26.25 -5.83 7.96
N ALA A 279 26.05 -6.40 9.13
CA ALA A 279 24.90 -7.29 9.35
C ALA A 279 23.61 -6.48 9.40
N VAL A 280 22.56 -6.98 8.74
CA VAL A 280 21.19 -6.47 8.82
C VAL A 280 20.30 -7.59 9.35
N THR A 281 19.49 -7.31 10.37
CA THR A 281 18.61 -8.30 11.02
C THR A 281 17.14 -8.04 10.79
N TYR A 282 16.77 -6.77 10.49
CA TYR A 282 15.41 -6.36 10.15
C TYR A 282 15.44 -5.33 9.03
N ILE A 283 14.57 -5.53 8.02
CA ILE A 283 14.37 -4.62 6.89
C ILE A 283 12.89 -4.23 6.82
N LYS A 284 12.60 -2.94 6.87
CA LYS A 284 11.32 -2.39 6.39
C LYS A 284 11.57 -1.80 5.00
N MET A 285 10.65 -2.06 4.08
CA MET A 285 10.74 -1.60 2.69
C MET A 285 9.40 -1.07 2.23
N ASP A 286 9.36 0.22 1.92
CA ASP A 286 8.24 0.94 1.33
C ASP A 286 8.83 2.07 0.48
N VAL A 287 9.16 1.75 -0.76
CA VAL A 287 9.99 2.57 -1.66
C VAL A 287 9.22 3.02 -2.92
N GLU A 288 7.91 3.16 -2.75
CA GLU A 288 7.02 3.76 -3.74
C GLU A 288 7.12 3.11 -5.13
N GLY A 289 7.08 1.77 -5.16
CA GLY A 289 7.06 0.96 -6.37
C GLY A 289 8.43 0.49 -6.87
N ALA A 290 9.50 0.73 -6.13
CA ALA A 290 10.84 0.23 -6.42
C ALA A 290 11.22 -1.02 -5.60
N GLU A 291 10.25 -1.71 -4.98
CA GLU A 291 10.48 -2.85 -4.07
C GLU A 291 11.25 -3.98 -4.77
N LYS A 292 10.92 -4.29 -6.00
CA LYS A 292 11.59 -5.33 -6.79
C LYS A 292 13.06 -5.01 -7.04
N GLN A 293 13.37 -3.76 -7.39
CA GLN A 293 14.74 -3.27 -7.58
C GLN A 293 15.48 -3.23 -6.25
N ALA A 294 14.83 -2.77 -5.17
CA ALA A 294 15.40 -2.74 -3.83
C ALA A 294 15.76 -4.14 -3.34
N LEU A 295 14.89 -5.13 -3.51
CA LEU A 295 15.19 -6.55 -3.22
C LEU A 295 16.36 -7.06 -4.06
N SER A 296 16.41 -6.67 -5.33
CA SER A 296 17.52 -7.02 -6.23
C SER A 296 18.84 -6.39 -5.79
N GLY A 297 18.80 -5.17 -5.24
CA GLY A 297 19.97 -4.46 -4.69
C GLY A 297 20.44 -4.99 -3.33
N LEU A 298 19.66 -5.85 -2.68
CA LEU A 298 19.93 -6.44 -1.36
C LEU A 298 20.22 -7.95 -1.40
N LYS A 299 20.44 -8.52 -2.59
CA LYS A 299 20.57 -9.98 -2.78
C LYS A 299 21.58 -10.64 -1.86
N GLN A 300 22.74 -10.02 -1.61
CA GLN A 300 23.79 -10.58 -0.76
C GLN A 300 23.35 -10.60 0.70
N HIS A 301 22.83 -9.47 1.22
CA HIS A 301 22.37 -9.36 2.60
C HIS A 301 21.18 -10.28 2.89
N ILE A 302 20.23 -10.41 1.95
CA ILE A 302 19.10 -11.32 2.10
C ILE A 302 19.58 -12.78 2.17
N ARG A 303 20.48 -13.20 1.27
CA ARG A 303 20.98 -14.59 1.21
C ARG A 303 21.84 -14.96 2.41
N SER A 304 22.75 -14.07 2.84
CA SER A 304 23.69 -14.36 3.90
C SER A 304 23.13 -14.09 5.30
N GLY A 305 22.40 -12.95 5.45
CA GLY A 305 21.90 -12.49 6.75
C GLY A 305 20.51 -13.00 7.09
N ARG A 306 19.69 -13.33 6.08
CA ARG A 306 18.32 -13.81 6.23
C ARG A 306 17.48 -12.94 7.17
N PRO A 307 17.48 -11.60 6.99
CA PRO A 307 16.81 -10.69 7.90
C PRO A 307 15.29 -10.91 7.92
N LYS A 308 14.64 -10.55 9.03
CA LYS A 308 13.19 -10.32 9.04
C LYS A 308 12.87 -9.20 8.07
N MET A 309 11.80 -9.32 7.30
CA MET A 309 11.45 -8.30 6.30
C MET A 309 9.98 -7.94 6.39
N PHE A 310 9.71 -6.64 6.35
CA PHE A 310 8.38 -6.04 6.23
C PHE A 310 8.35 -5.21 4.95
N ILE A 311 7.59 -5.64 3.93
CA ILE A 311 7.68 -5.13 2.57
C ILE A 311 6.31 -4.70 2.08
N ALA A 312 6.17 -3.43 1.69
CA ALA A 312 4.97 -2.92 1.04
C ALA A 312 4.69 -3.69 -0.26
N ALA A 313 3.42 -4.05 -0.48
CA ALA A 313 2.99 -4.87 -1.61
C ALA A 313 1.69 -4.34 -2.24
N TYR A 314 1.54 -3.03 -2.31
CA TYR A 314 0.33 -2.38 -2.80
C TYR A 314 0.58 -1.40 -3.96
N HIS A 315 1.82 -1.21 -4.36
CA HIS A 315 2.18 -0.24 -5.38
C HIS A 315 1.82 -0.72 -6.79
N TYR A 316 2.04 -2.00 -7.07
CA TYR A 316 1.64 -2.65 -8.33
C TYR A 316 0.79 -3.89 -8.07
N ASP A 317 -0.15 -4.17 -8.95
CA ASP A 317 -0.97 -5.38 -8.82
C ASP A 317 -0.14 -6.67 -9.02
N ASN A 318 0.95 -6.59 -9.78
CA ASN A 318 1.88 -7.69 -9.94
C ASN A 318 2.71 -8.01 -8.69
N ASP A 319 2.76 -7.10 -7.69
CA ASP A 319 3.46 -7.33 -6.41
C ASP A 319 2.91 -8.55 -5.67
N PHE A 320 1.63 -8.91 -5.90
CA PHE A 320 1.02 -10.12 -5.34
C PHE A 320 1.83 -11.40 -5.60
N PHE A 321 2.52 -11.49 -6.71
CA PHE A 321 3.30 -12.66 -7.06
C PHE A 321 4.78 -12.36 -7.33
N GLU A 322 5.13 -11.20 -7.84
CA GLU A 322 6.53 -10.90 -8.17
C GLU A 322 7.41 -10.79 -6.93
N LEU A 323 6.93 -10.13 -5.87
CA LEU A 323 7.71 -9.93 -4.64
C LEU A 323 7.92 -11.26 -3.87
N PRO A 324 6.88 -12.06 -3.55
CA PRO A 324 7.11 -13.32 -2.85
C PRO A 324 7.89 -14.35 -3.69
N GLU A 325 7.71 -14.40 -5.01
CA GLU A 325 8.53 -15.26 -5.87
C GLU A 325 10.01 -14.87 -5.83
N LEU A 326 10.32 -13.57 -5.88
CA LEU A 326 11.69 -13.07 -5.76
C LEU A 326 12.30 -13.40 -4.39
N LEU A 327 11.53 -13.23 -3.31
CA LEU A 327 11.97 -13.59 -1.96
C LEU A 327 12.30 -15.08 -1.85
N TRP A 328 11.46 -15.98 -2.38
CA TRP A 328 11.77 -17.43 -2.39
C TRP A 328 12.91 -17.81 -3.33
N GLN A 329 13.17 -17.05 -4.38
CA GLN A 329 14.38 -17.22 -5.21
C GLN A 329 15.66 -16.81 -4.46
N LEU A 330 15.57 -15.80 -3.60
CA LEU A 330 16.70 -15.33 -2.79
C LEU A 330 16.95 -16.21 -1.57
N CYS A 331 15.88 -16.65 -0.89
CA CYS A 331 15.93 -17.53 0.27
C CYS A 331 14.68 -18.42 0.28
N PRO A 332 14.77 -19.67 -0.22
CA PRO A 332 13.64 -20.59 -0.30
C PRO A 332 12.99 -20.94 1.04
N GLU A 333 13.75 -20.79 2.13
CA GLU A 333 13.33 -21.11 3.50
C GLU A 333 12.49 -20.03 4.17
N TYR A 334 12.27 -18.88 3.52
CA TYR A 334 11.40 -17.87 4.07
C TYR A 334 9.95 -18.36 4.17
N LYS A 335 9.40 -18.22 5.37
CA LYS A 335 7.95 -18.21 5.58
C LYS A 335 7.44 -16.80 5.27
N ILE A 336 6.56 -16.70 4.30
CA ILE A 336 6.01 -15.42 3.86
C ILE A 336 4.55 -15.32 4.30
N TYR A 337 4.27 -14.32 5.12
CA TYR A 337 2.97 -13.92 5.58
C TYR A 337 2.50 -12.70 4.78
N LEU A 338 1.20 -12.56 4.60
CA LEU A 338 0.58 -11.37 4.01
C LEU A 338 -0.40 -10.78 5.00
N ARG A 339 -0.27 -9.47 5.26
CA ARG A 339 -1.14 -8.75 6.18
C ARG A 339 -1.70 -7.50 5.50
N LYS A 340 -2.91 -7.13 5.90
CA LYS A 340 -3.59 -5.93 5.43
C LYS A 340 -3.98 -5.10 6.65
N HIS A 341 -3.31 -3.96 6.82
CA HIS A 341 -3.61 -3.03 7.90
C HIS A 341 -4.71 -2.06 7.47
N ARG A 342 -5.26 -1.34 8.46
CA ARG A 342 -6.38 -0.43 8.24
C ARG A 342 -6.07 0.60 7.17
N TYR A 343 -6.75 0.51 6.05
CA TYR A 343 -6.71 1.48 4.96
C TYR A 343 -7.81 1.17 3.93
N VAL A 344 -8.43 2.17 3.33
CA VAL A 344 -9.25 2.07 2.12
C VAL A 344 -8.69 3.11 1.15
N PRO A 345 -8.32 2.72 -0.08
CA PRO A 345 -8.36 1.42 -0.76
C PRO A 345 -7.38 0.38 -0.18
N ALA A 346 -6.98 -0.64 -0.95
CA ALA A 346 -6.11 -1.73 -0.50
C ALA A 346 -4.63 -1.32 -0.37
N TRP A 347 -4.37 -0.16 0.23
CA TRP A 347 -3.03 0.24 0.65
C TRP A 347 -2.72 -0.37 2.02
N GLU A 348 -1.50 -0.26 2.50
CA GLU A 348 -1.03 -0.93 3.73
C GLU A 348 -1.20 -2.46 3.69
N MET A 349 -1.03 -3.03 2.52
CA MET A 349 -0.84 -4.46 2.34
C MET A 349 0.66 -4.77 2.33
N ASN A 350 1.09 -5.70 3.17
CA ASN A 350 2.51 -5.93 3.41
C ASN A 350 2.85 -7.42 3.45
N PHE A 351 3.91 -7.83 2.75
CA PHE A 351 4.52 -9.12 2.98
C PHE A 351 5.47 -9.07 4.19
N MET A 352 5.36 -10.06 5.05
CA MET A 352 6.25 -10.26 6.19
C MET A 352 7.00 -11.57 6.00
N ALA A 353 8.31 -11.47 5.79
CA ALA A 353 9.16 -12.64 5.57
C ALA A 353 9.97 -12.96 6.83
N VAL A 354 9.87 -14.22 7.27
CA VAL A 354 10.56 -14.75 8.45
C VAL A 354 11.39 -15.97 8.05
N TYR A 355 12.67 -15.93 8.33
CA TYR A 355 13.51 -17.11 8.21
C TYR A 355 13.26 -18.04 9.40
N GLN A 356 12.83 -19.25 9.11
CA GLN A 356 12.75 -20.33 10.10
C GLN A 356 13.88 -21.30 9.79
N GLY A 357 15.06 -21.07 10.41
CA GLY A 357 16.14 -22.06 10.37
C GLY A 357 15.69 -23.37 10.98
N THR A 358 16.07 -24.48 10.34
CA THR A 358 15.90 -25.84 10.87
C THR A 358 16.77 -26.03 12.09
#